data_0afec245bc804a4d975395de796113a6
#
_entry.id   0afec245bc804a4d975395de796113a6
#
_cell.length_a   1.000
_cell.length_b   1.000
_cell.length_c   1.000
_cell.angle_alpha   90.00
_cell.angle_beta   90.00
_cell.angle_gamma   90.00
#
_symmetry.space_group_name_H-M   'P 1'
#
loop_
_entity.id
_entity.type
_entity.pdbx_description
1 polymer ?
#
loop_
_entity_poly.entity_id
_entity_poly.type
_entity_poly.pdbx_seq_one_letter_code
_entity_poly.pdbx_strand_id
1 'polypeptide(L)'
;IVRSDLGTTVCVQGAPGTGKTAVGLHRAAWLLYAHRDRLSRAGVLVVGPNRAFLDHIGSVLPALGEVEVLHTTAADLVGKAPARGLDPTETAVLKGDPRMAELLRRAVWDHVGTASEALVVPRGARKWRVAAYLVQDVLDELRERGVRYGAAGAMLPQRLAHLVLLAMERAGDSPDDVVQDSVARSTAVRQYAATLWPTVDPKRVLHALWTDTELLGRHADGLLSVEEQRILLWANPPRTRSAARWSPADLVLLDELADLVDRTPSLGHVILDEAQDLSPMHLRAVGRRCSTGSATVLGDIAQGTTPWATA
;
A
#
# COMPACT_ATOMS: atom_id res chain seq x y z
N ILE A 1 -21.59 18.35 -12.93
CA ILE A 1 -20.68 17.96 -11.85
C ILE A 1 -21.41 17.07 -10.83
N VAL A 2 -22.45 17.57 -10.12
CA VAL A 2 -23.14 16.84 -9.04
C VAL A 2 -23.69 15.49 -9.49
N ARG A 3 -24.26 15.39 -10.68
CA ARG A 3 -24.88 14.18 -11.23
C ARG A 3 -23.99 13.36 -12.19
N SER A 4 -22.67 13.60 -12.21
CA SER A 4 -21.76 12.74 -12.98
C SER A 4 -21.73 11.32 -12.40
N ASP A 5 -21.47 10.34 -13.25
CA ASP A 5 -21.53 8.92 -12.90
C ASP A 5 -20.65 8.55 -11.70
N LEU A 6 -21.07 7.56 -10.92
CA LEU A 6 -20.35 7.05 -9.75
C LEU A 6 -18.96 6.51 -10.12
N GLY A 7 -18.81 5.88 -11.28
CA GLY A 7 -17.55 5.25 -11.72
C GLY A 7 -16.49 6.24 -12.24
N THR A 8 -16.68 7.56 -12.07
CA THR A 8 -15.77 8.58 -12.60
C THR A 8 -15.06 9.34 -11.49
N THR A 9 -13.81 9.76 -11.75
CA THR A 9 -13.13 10.77 -10.95
C THR A 9 -13.54 12.16 -11.46
N VAL A 10 -14.10 12.98 -10.58
CA VAL A 10 -14.50 14.36 -10.88
C VAL A 10 -13.57 15.31 -10.14
N CYS A 11 -12.81 16.13 -10.89
CA CYS A 11 -11.98 17.18 -10.34
C CYS A 11 -12.72 18.54 -10.44
N VAL A 12 -12.80 19.25 -9.32
CA VAL A 12 -13.43 20.58 -9.23
C VAL A 12 -12.36 21.58 -8.83
N GLN A 13 -11.99 22.41 -9.80
CA GLN A 13 -11.09 23.53 -9.61
C GLN A 13 -11.90 24.81 -9.40
N GLY A 14 -11.50 25.67 -8.45
CA GLY A 14 -12.15 26.97 -8.26
C GLY A 14 -11.47 27.78 -7.16
N ALA A 15 -11.60 29.12 -7.26
CA ALA A 15 -11.04 30.06 -6.29
C ALA A 15 -11.73 29.96 -4.89
N PRO A 16 -11.18 30.60 -3.85
CA PRO A 16 -11.81 30.67 -2.53
C PRO A 16 -13.24 31.21 -2.63
N GLY A 17 -14.14 30.67 -1.82
CA GLY A 17 -15.53 31.15 -1.73
C GLY A 17 -16.42 30.80 -2.94
N THR A 18 -15.91 30.08 -3.96
CA THR A 18 -16.70 29.64 -5.13
C THR A 18 -17.65 28.47 -4.84
N GLY A 19 -17.65 27.95 -3.62
CA GLY A 19 -18.52 26.84 -3.22
C GLY A 19 -18.05 25.46 -3.61
N LYS A 20 -16.74 25.24 -3.89
CA LYS A 20 -16.17 23.90 -4.22
C LYS A 20 -16.64 22.82 -3.25
N THR A 21 -16.43 23.06 -1.95
CA THR A 21 -16.82 22.14 -0.90
C THR A 21 -18.32 21.83 -0.92
N ALA A 22 -19.16 22.85 -1.11
CA ALA A 22 -20.61 22.65 -1.23
C ALA A 22 -20.95 21.77 -2.44
N VAL A 23 -20.31 21.97 -3.59
CA VAL A 23 -20.46 21.12 -4.78
C VAL A 23 -20.06 19.68 -4.48
N GLY A 24 -18.93 19.46 -3.80
CA GLY A 24 -18.47 18.12 -3.38
C GLY A 24 -19.46 17.43 -2.45
N LEU A 25 -19.99 18.16 -1.46
CA LEU A 25 -20.98 17.64 -0.51
C LEU A 25 -22.33 17.33 -1.19
N HIS A 26 -22.82 18.21 -2.07
CA HIS A 26 -24.03 17.95 -2.85
C HIS A 26 -23.85 16.75 -3.78
N ARG A 27 -22.65 16.55 -4.35
CA ARG A 27 -22.34 15.35 -5.13
C ARG A 27 -22.34 14.11 -4.24
N ALA A 28 -21.73 14.17 -3.08
CA ALA A 28 -21.75 13.06 -2.11
C ALA A 28 -23.19 12.69 -1.75
N ALA A 29 -24.00 13.68 -1.41
CA ALA A 29 -25.40 13.53 -1.10
C ALA A 29 -26.18 12.83 -2.23
N TRP A 30 -25.99 13.32 -3.45
CA TRP A 30 -26.65 12.76 -4.62
C TRP A 30 -26.20 11.32 -4.89
N LEU A 31 -24.91 11.04 -4.80
CA LEU A 31 -24.36 9.67 -5.00
C LEU A 31 -24.89 8.70 -3.94
N LEU A 32 -24.93 9.13 -2.67
CA LEU A 32 -25.49 8.33 -1.58
C LEU A 32 -26.99 8.04 -1.77
N TYR A 33 -27.74 8.99 -2.33
CA TYR A 33 -29.15 8.79 -2.68
C TYR A 33 -29.31 7.89 -3.90
N ALA A 34 -28.64 8.20 -5.01
CA ALA A 34 -28.81 7.53 -6.30
C ALA A 34 -28.20 6.10 -6.33
N HIS A 35 -27.18 5.85 -5.51
CA HIS A 35 -26.43 4.58 -5.47
C HIS A 35 -26.39 3.97 -4.06
N ARG A 36 -27.45 4.16 -3.28
CA ARG A 36 -27.55 3.76 -1.87
C ARG A 36 -27.14 2.31 -1.64
N ASP A 37 -27.70 1.38 -2.41
CA ASP A 37 -27.47 -0.07 -2.24
C ASP A 37 -25.99 -0.47 -2.44
N ARG A 38 -25.29 0.24 -3.29
CA ARG A 38 -23.86 0.00 -3.56
C ARG A 38 -22.99 0.67 -2.51
N LEU A 39 -23.25 1.93 -2.19
CA LEU A 39 -22.42 2.72 -1.29
C LEU A 39 -22.63 2.37 0.18
N SER A 40 -23.82 1.85 0.57
CA SER A 40 -24.03 1.33 1.93
C SER A 40 -23.16 0.12 2.26
N ARG A 41 -22.80 -0.69 1.24
CA ARG A 41 -21.92 -1.85 1.41
C ARG A 41 -20.44 -1.50 1.23
N ALA A 42 -20.16 -0.57 0.32
CA ALA A 42 -18.79 -0.23 -0.06
C ALA A 42 -18.20 0.94 0.74
N GLY A 43 -19.04 1.73 1.45
CA GLY A 43 -18.65 2.90 2.22
C GLY A 43 -18.26 4.10 1.37
N VAL A 44 -18.24 5.27 2.02
CA VAL A 44 -17.78 6.54 1.45
C VAL A 44 -16.73 7.15 2.38
N LEU A 45 -15.67 7.70 1.84
CA LEU A 45 -14.60 8.37 2.57
C LEU A 45 -14.60 9.85 2.24
N VAL A 46 -14.60 10.70 3.27
CA VAL A 46 -14.36 12.13 3.17
C VAL A 46 -13.01 12.43 3.81
N VAL A 47 -12.09 12.93 2.99
CA VAL A 47 -10.80 13.44 3.45
C VAL A 47 -10.81 14.96 3.43
N GLY A 48 -10.75 15.55 4.62
CA GLY A 48 -10.79 17.00 4.79
C GLY A 48 -9.49 17.58 5.34
N PRO A 49 -9.33 18.91 5.28
CA PRO A 49 -8.10 19.57 5.70
C PRO A 49 -7.88 19.53 7.21
N ASN A 50 -8.94 19.52 8.01
CA ASN A 50 -8.85 19.49 9.46
C ASN A 50 -10.14 18.95 10.12
N ARG A 51 -10.07 18.68 11.43
CA ARG A 51 -11.18 18.10 12.19
C ARG A 51 -12.40 19.02 12.30
N ALA A 52 -12.21 20.32 12.47
CA ALA A 52 -13.33 21.27 12.55
C ALA A 52 -14.17 21.26 11.25
N PHE A 53 -13.51 21.17 10.10
CA PHE A 53 -14.16 20.99 8.81
C PHE A 53 -14.95 19.67 8.76
N LEU A 54 -14.34 18.57 9.21
CA LEU A 54 -14.99 17.25 9.22
C LEU A 54 -16.20 17.20 10.17
N ASP A 55 -16.12 17.84 11.32
CA ASP A 55 -17.24 17.97 12.28
C ASP A 55 -18.40 18.74 11.66
N HIS A 56 -18.11 19.83 10.93
CA HIS A 56 -19.12 20.59 10.20
C HIS A 56 -19.80 19.74 9.14
N ILE A 57 -19.03 19.00 8.34
CA ILE A 57 -19.56 18.07 7.32
C ILE A 57 -20.38 16.96 7.96
N GLY A 58 -19.89 16.37 9.06
CA GLY A 58 -20.58 15.37 9.83
C GLY A 58 -21.95 15.85 10.36
N SER A 59 -22.14 17.14 10.58
CA SER A 59 -23.43 17.71 10.96
C SER A 59 -24.41 17.92 9.79
N VAL A 60 -23.91 18.05 8.57
CA VAL A 60 -24.69 18.31 7.36
C VAL A 60 -25.10 17.03 6.64
N LEU A 61 -24.26 16.00 6.65
CA LEU A 61 -24.48 14.73 5.95
C LEU A 61 -25.50 13.75 6.60
N PRO A 62 -25.78 13.74 7.92
CA PRO A 62 -26.73 12.80 8.52
C PRO A 62 -28.15 12.84 7.95
N ALA A 63 -28.53 13.94 7.29
CA ALA A 63 -29.81 14.05 6.59
C ALA A 63 -29.97 13.07 5.43
N LEU A 64 -28.92 12.29 5.08
CA LEU A 64 -28.86 11.46 3.87
C LEU A 64 -29.05 9.94 4.09
N GLY A 65 -29.37 9.54 5.32
CA GLY A 65 -29.72 8.14 5.64
C GLY A 65 -28.53 7.30 6.14
N GLU A 66 -28.80 6.03 6.48
CA GLU A 66 -27.95 5.07 7.20
C GLU A 66 -26.69 4.60 6.45
N VAL A 67 -26.08 5.40 5.59
CA VAL A 67 -24.84 5.03 4.90
C VAL A 67 -23.65 5.45 5.75
N GLU A 68 -22.75 4.53 6.01
CA GLU A 68 -21.53 4.79 6.76
C GLU A 68 -20.59 5.69 5.94
N VAL A 69 -20.45 6.95 6.37
CA VAL A 69 -19.52 7.92 5.82
C VAL A 69 -18.35 8.10 6.78
N LEU A 70 -17.19 7.64 6.37
CA LEU A 70 -15.97 7.79 7.14
C LEU A 70 -15.38 9.19 6.92
N HIS A 71 -15.08 9.91 7.99
CA HIS A 71 -14.48 11.23 7.96
C HIS A 71 -13.06 11.15 8.53
N THR A 72 -12.09 11.68 7.80
CA THR A 72 -10.68 11.66 8.23
C THR A 72 -9.89 12.83 7.64
N THR A 73 -8.79 13.17 8.29
CA THR A 73 -7.76 14.01 7.67
C THR A 73 -6.77 13.15 6.90
N ALA A 74 -6.00 13.75 5.98
CA ALA A 74 -4.95 13.01 5.28
C ALA A 74 -3.90 12.43 6.26
N ALA A 75 -3.59 13.13 7.33
CA ALA A 75 -2.68 12.67 8.37
C ALA A 75 -3.23 11.47 9.14
N ASP A 76 -4.50 11.51 9.56
CA ASP A 76 -5.14 10.42 10.29
C ASP A 76 -5.39 9.19 9.38
N LEU A 77 -5.53 9.41 8.07
CA LEU A 77 -5.71 8.35 7.08
C LEU A 77 -4.51 7.41 7.00
N VAL A 78 -3.30 7.97 7.07
CA VAL A 78 -2.04 7.23 6.90
C VAL A 78 -1.39 6.82 8.23
N GLY A 79 -1.78 7.43 9.36
CA GLY A 79 -1.19 7.21 10.67
C GLY A 79 -2.18 6.78 11.73
N LYS A 80 -2.13 5.50 12.17
CA LYS A 80 -2.88 5.05 13.35
C LYS A 80 -2.33 5.64 14.67
N ALA A 81 -1.13 6.20 14.66
CA ALA A 81 -0.49 6.87 15.80
C ALA A 81 0.03 8.24 15.35
N PRO A 82 0.05 9.24 16.26
CA PRO A 82 0.54 10.57 15.94
C PRO A 82 2.03 10.54 15.53
N ALA A 83 2.40 11.36 14.57
CA ALA A 83 3.79 11.59 14.24
C ALA A 83 4.54 12.14 15.47
N ARG A 84 5.78 11.66 15.67
CA ARG A 84 6.62 12.06 16.79
C ARG A 84 7.93 12.71 16.34
N GLY A 85 8.26 12.58 15.05
CA GLY A 85 9.40 13.19 14.40
C GLY A 85 9.00 14.41 13.59
N LEU A 86 10.00 15.21 13.22
CA LEU A 86 9.89 16.32 12.28
C LEU A 86 11.00 16.17 11.25
N ASP A 87 10.66 16.36 9.99
CA ASP A 87 11.63 16.46 8.91
C ASP A 87 11.97 17.93 8.62
N PRO A 88 13.20 18.24 8.20
CA PRO A 88 13.47 19.46 7.44
C PRO A 88 12.54 19.53 6.20
N THR A 89 12.20 20.74 5.76
CA THR A 89 11.31 20.94 4.62
C THR A 89 11.75 20.17 3.38
N GLU A 90 13.03 20.23 3.05
CA GLU A 90 13.62 19.54 1.91
C GLU A 90 13.44 18.00 2.00
N THR A 91 13.66 17.43 3.18
CA THR A 91 13.43 16.00 3.44
C THR A 91 11.97 15.63 3.30
N ALA A 92 11.06 16.46 3.82
CA ALA A 92 9.61 16.23 3.71
C ALA A 92 9.14 16.27 2.25
N VAL A 93 9.65 17.22 1.46
CA VAL A 93 9.38 17.32 0.02
C VAL A 93 9.84 16.06 -0.71
N LEU A 94 11.07 15.63 -0.46
CA LEU A 94 11.62 14.44 -1.11
C LEU A 94 10.85 13.16 -0.71
N LYS A 95 10.49 13.00 0.56
CA LYS A 95 9.63 11.89 1.02
C LYS A 95 8.23 11.92 0.41
N GLY A 96 7.74 13.11 0.00
CA GLY A 96 6.48 13.29 -0.72
C GLY A 96 6.55 13.02 -2.22
N ASP A 97 7.74 12.86 -2.78
CA ASP A 97 7.98 12.65 -4.22
C ASP A 97 7.45 11.28 -4.70
N PRO A 98 6.81 11.19 -5.89
CA PRO A 98 6.27 9.93 -6.41
C PRO A 98 7.34 8.86 -6.66
N ARG A 99 8.62 9.22 -6.86
CA ARG A 99 9.74 8.27 -6.99
C ARG A 99 9.90 7.38 -5.76
N MET A 100 9.44 7.85 -4.59
CA MET A 100 9.48 7.06 -3.35
C MET A 100 8.67 5.77 -3.47
N ALA A 101 7.57 5.76 -4.22
CA ALA A 101 6.78 4.55 -4.43
C ALA A 101 7.60 3.41 -5.07
N GLU A 102 8.42 3.75 -6.08
CA GLU A 102 9.27 2.76 -6.74
C GLU A 102 10.45 2.33 -5.84
N LEU A 103 11.07 3.27 -5.12
CA LEU A 103 12.11 2.95 -4.15
C LEU A 103 11.62 1.94 -3.10
N LEU A 104 10.45 2.20 -2.50
CA LEU A 104 9.84 1.32 -1.50
C LEU A 104 9.43 -0.03 -2.10
N ARG A 105 8.92 -0.05 -3.34
CA ARG A 105 8.61 -1.28 -4.05
C ARG A 105 9.85 -2.16 -4.21
N ARG A 106 10.96 -1.59 -4.68
CA ARG A 106 12.25 -2.31 -4.82
C ARG A 106 12.69 -2.88 -3.47
N ALA A 107 12.64 -2.07 -2.41
CA ALA A 107 13.04 -2.50 -1.08
C ALA A 107 12.19 -3.66 -0.52
N VAL A 108 10.88 -3.68 -0.78
CA VAL A 108 10.00 -4.79 -0.37
C VAL A 108 10.32 -6.07 -1.15
N TRP A 109 10.43 -5.96 -2.49
CA TRP A 109 10.63 -7.13 -3.35
C TRP A 109 12.05 -7.72 -3.29
N ASP A 110 13.04 -6.97 -2.80
CA ASP A 110 14.40 -7.45 -2.52
C ASP A 110 14.44 -8.50 -1.39
N HIS A 111 13.39 -8.60 -0.59
CA HIS A 111 13.28 -9.63 0.45
C HIS A 111 12.99 -11.02 -0.11
N VAL A 112 12.54 -11.15 -1.36
CA VAL A 112 12.37 -12.46 -1.99
C VAL A 112 13.73 -13.04 -2.31
N GLY A 113 14.04 -14.17 -1.67
CA GLY A 113 15.30 -14.90 -1.85
C GLY A 113 15.44 -15.56 -3.23
N THR A 114 16.58 -16.17 -3.43
CA THR A 114 16.90 -16.98 -4.60
C THR A 114 16.96 -18.46 -4.18
N ALA A 115 16.33 -19.33 -4.95
CA ALA A 115 16.35 -20.77 -4.68
C ALA A 115 17.72 -21.35 -5.10
N SER A 116 18.60 -21.58 -4.12
CA SER A 116 19.92 -22.20 -4.33
C SER A 116 19.93 -23.70 -4.04
N GLU A 117 19.01 -24.18 -3.19
CA GLU A 117 18.92 -25.57 -2.76
C GLU A 117 17.59 -26.19 -3.21
N ALA A 118 17.60 -27.52 -3.41
CA ALA A 118 16.40 -28.25 -3.76
C ALA A 118 15.46 -28.35 -2.56
N LEU A 119 14.15 -28.21 -2.79
CA LEU A 119 13.15 -28.55 -1.78
C LEU A 119 13.11 -30.07 -1.59
N VAL A 120 13.22 -30.52 -0.35
CA VAL A 120 13.09 -31.93 0.02
C VAL A 120 11.95 -32.13 0.97
N VAL A 121 10.93 -32.90 0.55
CA VAL A 121 9.73 -33.18 1.35
C VAL A 121 9.69 -34.66 1.73
N PRO A 122 9.90 -35.04 3.00
CA PRO A 122 9.71 -36.39 3.48
C PRO A 122 8.20 -36.72 3.56
N ARG A 123 7.81 -37.87 3.02
CA ARG A 123 6.45 -38.39 3.10
C ARG A 123 6.46 -39.92 3.18
N GLY A 124 6.09 -40.45 4.34
CA GLY A 124 6.25 -41.90 4.62
C GLY A 124 7.72 -42.32 4.54
N ALA A 125 8.00 -43.37 3.83
CA ALA A 125 9.36 -43.87 3.61
C ALA A 125 10.12 -43.16 2.49
N ARG A 126 9.47 -42.31 1.71
CA ARG A 126 10.06 -41.59 0.57
C ARG A 126 10.42 -40.16 0.87
N LYS A 127 11.40 -39.61 0.16
CA LYS A 127 11.76 -38.20 0.13
C LYS A 127 11.58 -37.69 -1.28
N TRP A 128 10.68 -36.71 -1.44
CA TRP A 128 10.41 -36.07 -2.71
C TRP A 128 11.30 -34.84 -2.86
N ARG A 129 11.97 -34.76 -4.00
CA ARG A 129 12.94 -33.70 -4.27
C ARG A 129 12.49 -32.87 -5.48
N VAL A 130 12.41 -31.56 -5.29
CA VAL A 130 12.15 -30.57 -6.34
C VAL A 130 13.42 -29.77 -6.55
N ALA A 131 13.89 -29.69 -7.80
CA ALA A 131 15.11 -28.97 -8.14
C ALA A 131 14.96 -27.46 -7.90
N ALA A 132 16.05 -26.81 -7.50
CA ALA A 132 16.05 -25.37 -7.18
C ALA A 132 15.58 -24.49 -8.34
N TYR A 133 15.94 -24.81 -9.59
CA TYR A 133 15.52 -24.04 -10.75
C TYR A 133 13.99 -24.03 -10.95
N LEU A 134 13.29 -25.14 -10.69
CA LEU A 134 11.83 -25.21 -10.75
C LEU A 134 11.18 -24.33 -9.66
N VAL A 135 11.81 -24.26 -8.49
CA VAL A 135 11.36 -23.35 -7.43
C VAL A 135 11.60 -21.91 -7.84
N GLN A 136 12.75 -21.60 -8.47
CA GLN A 136 13.05 -20.26 -8.95
C GLN A 136 12.03 -19.79 -9.99
N ASP A 137 11.65 -20.65 -10.94
CA ASP A 137 10.60 -20.36 -11.92
C ASP A 137 9.27 -19.93 -11.25
N VAL A 138 8.91 -20.62 -10.14
CA VAL A 138 7.72 -20.26 -9.35
C VAL A 138 7.88 -18.91 -8.65
N LEU A 139 9.06 -18.60 -8.10
CA LEU A 139 9.32 -17.29 -7.46
C LEU A 139 9.22 -16.17 -8.49
N ASP A 140 9.77 -16.36 -9.67
CA ASP A 140 9.75 -15.36 -10.74
C ASP A 140 8.33 -15.16 -11.29
N GLU A 141 7.56 -16.23 -11.52
CA GLU A 141 6.13 -16.16 -11.86
C GLU A 141 5.35 -15.33 -10.84
N LEU A 142 5.55 -15.61 -9.53
CA LEU A 142 4.84 -14.89 -8.47
C LEU A 142 5.24 -13.41 -8.37
N ARG A 143 6.51 -13.07 -8.66
CA ARG A 143 6.98 -11.67 -8.74
C ARG A 143 6.31 -10.91 -9.89
N GLU A 144 6.15 -11.55 -11.05
CA GLU A 144 5.57 -10.94 -12.25
C GLU A 144 4.04 -10.83 -12.21
N ARG A 145 3.39 -11.56 -11.31
CA ARG A 145 1.92 -11.68 -11.26
C ARG A 145 1.17 -10.38 -10.94
N GLY A 146 1.86 -9.33 -10.48
CA GLY A 146 1.25 -8.04 -10.17
C GLY A 146 0.35 -8.01 -8.91
N VAL A 147 0.45 -9.03 -8.05
CA VAL A 147 -0.25 -9.09 -6.75
C VAL A 147 0.63 -8.52 -5.63
N ARG A 148 0.02 -8.25 -4.46
CA ARG A 148 0.78 -7.76 -3.29
C ARG A 148 1.76 -8.82 -2.78
N TYR A 149 2.86 -8.35 -2.17
CA TYR A 149 3.93 -9.18 -1.65
C TYR A 149 3.42 -10.31 -0.72
N GLY A 150 2.56 -9.97 0.25
CA GLY A 150 2.00 -10.94 1.19
C GLY A 150 1.08 -11.96 0.50
N ALA A 151 0.27 -11.50 -0.46
CA ALA A 151 -0.60 -12.39 -1.23
C ALA A 151 0.20 -13.37 -2.09
N ALA A 152 1.26 -12.91 -2.76
CA ALA A 152 2.15 -13.78 -3.53
C ALA A 152 2.85 -14.82 -2.62
N GLY A 153 3.38 -14.36 -1.47
CA GLY A 153 4.01 -15.25 -0.48
C GLY A 153 3.05 -16.30 0.08
N ALA A 154 1.77 -15.94 0.29
CA ALA A 154 0.75 -16.89 0.74
C ALA A 154 0.42 -17.98 -0.31
N MET A 155 0.65 -17.71 -1.58
CA MET A 155 0.46 -18.69 -2.67
C MET A 155 1.63 -19.66 -2.79
N LEU A 156 2.82 -19.29 -2.34
CA LEU A 156 4.05 -20.06 -2.55
C LEU A 156 3.97 -21.49 -2.02
N PRO A 157 3.48 -21.80 -0.81
CA PRO A 157 3.40 -23.18 -0.33
C PRO A 157 2.57 -24.10 -1.24
N GLN A 158 1.46 -23.63 -1.78
CA GLN A 158 0.63 -24.41 -2.70
C GLN A 158 1.31 -24.63 -4.05
N ARG A 159 2.05 -23.64 -4.57
CA ARG A 159 2.84 -23.77 -5.79
C ARG A 159 3.98 -24.77 -5.61
N LEU A 160 4.68 -24.73 -4.47
CA LEU A 160 5.72 -25.71 -4.13
C LEU A 160 5.14 -27.12 -3.97
N ALA A 161 3.98 -27.26 -3.33
CA ALA A 161 3.30 -28.55 -3.21
C ALA A 161 2.94 -29.14 -4.57
N HIS A 162 2.46 -28.32 -5.50
CA HIS A 162 2.18 -28.76 -6.86
C HIS A 162 3.44 -29.35 -7.55
N LEU A 163 4.60 -28.71 -7.39
CA LEU A 163 5.86 -29.27 -7.94
C LEU A 163 6.21 -30.63 -7.31
N VAL A 164 5.90 -30.82 -6.03
CA VAL A 164 6.07 -32.11 -5.35
C VAL A 164 5.12 -33.16 -5.93
N LEU A 165 3.86 -32.81 -6.21
CA LEU A 165 2.89 -33.71 -6.85
C LEU A 165 3.36 -34.14 -8.24
N LEU A 166 3.86 -33.22 -9.05
CA LEU A 166 4.44 -33.54 -10.35
C LEU A 166 5.63 -34.52 -10.25
N ALA A 167 6.41 -34.42 -9.17
CA ALA A 167 7.49 -35.38 -8.91
C ALA A 167 6.94 -36.78 -8.51
N MET A 168 5.82 -36.83 -7.78
CA MET A 168 5.10 -38.07 -7.43
C MET A 168 4.51 -38.72 -8.65
N GLU A 169 3.83 -37.98 -9.53
CA GLU A 169 3.23 -38.46 -10.78
C GLU A 169 4.30 -39.07 -11.71
N ARG A 170 5.45 -38.40 -11.85
CA ARG A 170 6.59 -38.93 -12.63
C ARG A 170 7.15 -40.24 -12.07
N ALA A 171 6.94 -40.48 -10.77
CA ALA A 171 7.34 -41.74 -10.11
C ALA A 171 6.24 -42.81 -10.13
N GLY A 172 5.10 -42.54 -10.80
CA GLY A 172 3.99 -43.48 -10.96
C GLY A 172 2.93 -43.42 -9.84
N ASP A 173 3.02 -42.46 -8.92
CA ASP A 173 1.98 -42.22 -7.91
C ASP A 173 0.84 -41.39 -8.55
N SER A 174 -0.36 -41.45 -7.97
CA SER A 174 -1.51 -40.66 -8.40
C SER A 174 -2.02 -39.81 -7.23
N PRO A 175 -1.29 -38.71 -6.87
CA PRO A 175 -1.71 -37.83 -5.78
C PRO A 175 -2.96 -37.01 -6.17
N ASP A 176 -3.79 -36.73 -5.17
CA ASP A 176 -4.99 -35.89 -5.27
C ASP A 176 -4.81 -34.52 -4.59
N ASP A 177 -5.86 -33.69 -4.61
CA ASP A 177 -5.87 -32.36 -3.99
C ASP A 177 -5.66 -32.45 -2.47
N VAL A 178 -6.10 -33.53 -1.81
CA VAL A 178 -5.90 -33.75 -0.37
C VAL A 178 -4.41 -33.94 -0.07
N VAL A 179 -3.71 -34.65 -0.95
CA VAL A 179 -2.25 -34.81 -0.88
C VAL A 179 -1.56 -33.48 -1.07
N GLN A 180 -1.98 -32.67 -2.07
CA GLN A 180 -1.42 -31.35 -2.31
C GLN A 180 -1.55 -30.44 -1.07
N ASP A 181 -2.73 -30.34 -0.50
CA ASP A 181 -3.00 -29.57 0.70
C ASP A 181 -2.17 -30.05 1.91
N SER A 182 -2.01 -31.37 2.06
CA SER A 182 -1.17 -31.95 3.11
C SER A 182 0.30 -31.59 2.93
N VAL A 183 0.81 -31.63 1.69
CA VAL A 183 2.19 -31.26 1.34
C VAL A 183 2.41 -29.76 1.57
N ALA A 184 1.50 -28.90 1.11
CA ALA A 184 1.60 -27.45 1.31
C ALA A 184 1.66 -27.05 2.79
N ARG A 185 0.94 -27.77 3.66
CA ARG A 185 0.94 -27.56 5.12
C ARG A 185 2.10 -28.22 5.85
N SER A 186 2.89 -29.05 5.18
CA SER A 186 4.04 -29.72 5.80
C SER A 186 5.08 -28.74 6.32
N THR A 187 5.76 -29.09 7.40
CA THR A 187 6.82 -28.27 7.99
C THR A 187 7.93 -27.97 6.99
N ALA A 188 8.33 -28.98 6.18
CA ALA A 188 9.38 -28.83 5.18
C ALA A 188 9.05 -27.75 4.14
N VAL A 189 7.84 -27.78 3.56
CA VAL A 189 7.39 -26.77 2.58
C VAL A 189 7.25 -25.40 3.21
N ARG A 190 6.62 -25.29 4.39
CA ARG A 190 6.43 -24.02 5.07
C ARG A 190 7.74 -23.35 5.49
N GLN A 191 8.68 -24.11 6.04
CA GLN A 191 9.99 -23.57 6.40
C GLN A 191 10.76 -23.12 5.16
N TYR A 192 10.79 -23.95 4.12
CA TYR A 192 11.47 -23.62 2.88
C TYR A 192 10.84 -22.37 2.20
N ALA A 193 9.52 -22.29 2.16
CA ALA A 193 8.83 -21.10 1.67
C ALA A 193 9.16 -19.84 2.50
N ALA A 194 9.22 -19.95 3.83
CA ALA A 194 9.53 -18.82 4.71
C ALA A 194 10.99 -18.33 4.56
N THR A 195 11.94 -19.19 4.18
CA THR A 195 13.33 -18.76 3.87
C THR A 195 13.40 -17.98 2.56
N LEU A 196 12.61 -18.37 1.55
CA LEU A 196 12.59 -17.73 0.24
C LEU A 196 11.68 -16.50 0.16
N TRP A 197 10.61 -16.49 0.95
CA TRP A 197 9.62 -15.40 0.96
C TRP A 197 9.28 -15.03 2.42
N PRO A 198 10.18 -14.32 3.10
CA PRO A 198 9.97 -13.94 4.50
C PRO A 198 8.87 -12.89 4.63
N THR A 199 8.25 -12.82 5.82
CA THR A 199 7.33 -11.73 6.15
C THR A 199 8.07 -10.40 6.24
N VAL A 200 7.48 -9.35 5.67
CA VAL A 200 8.04 -8.00 5.66
C VAL A 200 7.30 -7.11 6.65
N ASP A 201 8.05 -6.43 7.51
CA ASP A 201 7.53 -5.41 8.42
C ASP A 201 7.82 -4.01 7.83
N PRO A 202 6.81 -3.21 7.45
CA PRO A 202 6.97 -1.87 6.91
C PRO A 202 7.91 -0.97 7.71
N LYS A 203 7.81 -0.99 9.05
CA LYS A 203 8.68 -0.18 9.92
C LYS A 203 10.13 -0.63 9.89
N ARG A 204 10.36 -1.93 9.72
CA ARG A 204 11.72 -2.47 9.59
C ARG A 204 12.35 -2.06 8.27
N VAL A 205 11.59 -2.11 7.17
CA VAL A 205 12.08 -1.69 5.85
C VAL A 205 12.43 -0.21 5.86
N LEU A 206 11.52 0.64 6.31
CA LEU A 206 11.75 2.09 6.31
C LEU A 206 12.90 2.47 7.24
N HIS A 207 13.00 1.84 8.41
CA HIS A 207 14.13 2.05 9.33
C HIS A 207 15.46 1.67 8.67
N ALA A 208 15.53 0.51 8.00
CA ALA A 208 16.75 0.07 7.31
C ALA A 208 17.13 1.05 6.19
N LEU A 209 16.18 1.52 5.39
CA LEU A 209 16.45 2.51 4.32
C LEU A 209 17.02 3.81 4.86
N TRP A 210 16.57 4.30 6.03
CA TRP A 210 17.05 5.57 6.60
C TRP A 210 18.32 5.43 7.44
N THR A 211 18.81 4.21 7.69
CA THR A 211 19.99 3.95 8.52
C THR A 211 21.13 3.26 7.80
N ASP A 212 20.87 2.66 6.64
CA ASP A 212 21.86 1.91 5.87
C ASP A 212 22.06 2.56 4.50
N THR A 213 23.23 3.20 4.33
CA THR A 213 23.58 3.93 3.11
C THR A 213 23.70 3.01 1.90
N GLU A 214 24.22 1.77 2.07
CA GLU A 214 24.40 0.83 0.97
C GLU A 214 23.06 0.29 0.51
N LEU A 215 22.17 -0.04 1.47
CA LEU A 215 20.83 -0.49 1.18
C LEU A 215 20.02 0.58 0.45
N LEU A 216 20.05 1.82 0.94
CA LEU A 216 19.38 2.94 0.29
C LEU A 216 19.93 3.14 -1.13
N GLY A 217 21.27 3.15 -1.29
CA GLY A 217 21.93 3.33 -2.58
C GLY A 217 21.50 2.30 -3.62
N ARG A 218 21.42 1.02 -3.24
CA ARG A 218 20.97 -0.06 -4.15
C ARG A 218 19.54 0.16 -4.67
N HIS A 219 18.62 0.56 -3.80
CA HIS A 219 17.21 0.74 -4.18
C HIS A 219 16.94 2.10 -4.83
N ALA A 220 17.77 3.11 -4.55
CA ALA A 220 17.68 4.45 -5.11
C ALA A 220 18.38 4.59 -6.47
N ASP A 221 19.12 3.58 -6.93
CA ASP A 221 19.87 3.63 -8.17
C ASP A 221 18.96 3.97 -9.37
N GLY A 222 19.35 5.02 -10.13
CA GLY A 222 18.55 5.56 -11.23
C GLY A 222 17.27 6.29 -10.83
N LEU A 223 16.95 6.42 -9.52
CA LEU A 223 15.78 7.15 -9.02
C LEU A 223 16.16 8.45 -8.32
N LEU A 224 17.15 8.41 -7.45
CA LEU A 224 17.55 9.54 -6.61
C LEU A 224 19.05 9.84 -6.78
N SER A 225 19.41 11.11 -6.78
CA SER A 225 20.81 11.53 -6.76
C SER A 225 21.47 11.18 -5.42
N VAL A 226 22.80 11.23 -5.38
CA VAL A 226 23.58 10.99 -4.14
C VAL A 226 23.25 12.02 -3.06
N GLU A 227 22.98 13.26 -3.46
CA GLU A 227 22.58 14.35 -2.58
C GLU A 227 21.20 14.09 -1.98
N GLU A 228 20.22 13.68 -2.79
CA GLU A 228 18.88 13.30 -2.33
C GLU A 228 18.94 12.10 -1.36
N GLN A 229 19.78 11.11 -1.64
CA GLN A 229 19.97 9.97 -0.74
C GLN A 229 20.51 10.42 0.63
N ARG A 230 21.46 11.36 0.67
CA ARG A 230 21.99 11.91 1.93
C ARG A 230 20.93 12.63 2.77
N ILE A 231 19.99 13.33 2.11
CA ILE A 231 18.87 14.03 2.76
C ILE A 231 17.93 13.05 3.47
N LEU A 232 17.76 11.85 2.94
CA LEU A 232 16.88 10.83 3.51
C LEU A 232 17.49 10.11 4.71
N LEU A 233 18.83 10.01 4.78
CA LEU A 233 19.53 9.32 5.86
C LEU A 233 19.42 10.08 7.17
N TRP A 234 19.10 9.37 8.26
CA TRP A 234 19.08 9.97 9.59
C TRP A 234 20.47 10.28 10.08
N ALA A 235 20.74 11.54 10.44
CA ALA A 235 22.03 11.96 11.00
C ALA A 235 22.34 11.27 12.35
N ASN A 236 21.32 11.01 13.16
CA ASN A 236 21.40 10.30 14.44
C ASN A 236 20.40 9.14 14.45
N PRO A 237 20.74 8.01 13.82
CA PRO A 237 19.81 6.91 13.69
C PRO A 237 19.48 6.28 15.06
N PRO A 238 18.18 6.03 15.34
CA PRO A 238 17.79 5.33 16.54
C PRO A 238 18.29 3.88 16.49
N ARG A 239 18.79 3.37 17.61
CA ARG A 239 19.32 2.00 17.70
C ARG A 239 18.30 0.91 17.36
N THR A 240 17.02 1.21 17.56
CA THR A 240 15.93 0.27 17.29
C THR A 240 14.76 0.97 16.59
N ARG A 241 14.02 0.23 15.78
CA ARG A 241 12.79 0.71 15.12
C ARG A 241 11.71 1.20 16.10
N SER A 242 11.66 0.65 17.32
CA SER A 242 10.71 1.06 18.35
C SER A 242 11.04 2.43 18.94
N ALA A 243 12.29 2.84 18.89
CA ALA A 243 12.74 4.17 19.29
C ALA A 243 12.63 5.21 18.16
N ALA A 244 12.33 4.78 16.94
CA ALA A 244 12.20 5.67 15.79
C ALA A 244 11.04 6.66 16.00
N ARG A 245 11.33 7.92 15.74
CA ARG A 245 10.35 9.02 15.75
C ARG A 245 9.94 9.31 14.31
N TRP A 246 8.89 8.65 13.87
CA TRP A 246 8.37 8.82 12.51
C TRP A 246 7.79 10.22 12.32
N SER A 247 8.19 10.88 11.24
CA SER A 247 7.63 12.17 10.81
C SER A 247 6.27 11.98 10.11
N PRO A 248 5.50 13.04 9.86
CA PRO A 248 4.30 12.95 9.04
C PRO A 248 4.56 12.35 7.66
N ALA A 249 5.65 12.73 6.99
CA ALA A 249 6.02 12.17 5.70
C ALA A 249 6.40 10.68 5.79
N ASP A 250 7.10 10.25 6.85
CA ASP A 250 7.36 8.82 7.09
C ASP A 250 6.09 7.99 7.24
N LEU A 251 5.03 8.54 7.88
CA LEU A 251 3.76 7.82 8.03
C LEU A 251 3.11 7.53 6.68
N VAL A 252 3.24 8.44 5.71
CA VAL A 252 2.76 8.23 4.33
C VAL A 252 3.53 7.10 3.66
N LEU A 253 4.86 7.06 3.83
CA LEU A 253 5.70 6.00 3.29
C LEU A 253 5.44 4.65 3.97
N LEU A 254 5.15 4.64 5.27
CA LEU A 254 4.74 3.43 6.00
C LEU A 254 3.38 2.90 5.50
N ASP A 255 2.44 3.79 5.14
CA ASP A 255 1.17 3.41 4.53
C ASP A 255 1.38 2.82 3.11
N GLU A 256 2.31 3.38 2.32
CA GLU A 256 2.71 2.78 1.03
C GLU A 256 3.31 1.38 1.21
N LEU A 257 4.24 1.23 2.15
CA LEU A 257 4.86 -0.06 2.46
C LEU A 257 3.83 -1.09 2.93
N ALA A 258 2.87 -0.67 3.76
CA ALA A 258 1.81 -1.55 4.22
C ALA A 258 0.95 -2.05 3.06
N ASP A 259 0.61 -1.17 2.09
CA ASP A 259 -0.16 -1.54 0.90
C ASP A 259 0.64 -2.43 -0.08
N LEU A 260 1.96 -2.26 -0.15
CA LEU A 260 2.84 -3.15 -0.93
C LEU A 260 2.85 -4.58 -0.36
N VAL A 261 2.77 -4.71 0.96
CA VAL A 261 2.73 -6.02 1.64
C VAL A 261 1.33 -6.60 1.58
N ASP A 262 0.32 -5.87 2.07
CA ASP A 262 -1.07 -6.31 2.13
C ASP A 262 -1.99 -5.22 1.58
N ARG A 263 -3.00 -5.66 0.82
CA ARG A 263 -3.92 -4.72 0.17
C ARG A 263 -4.64 -3.84 1.19
N THR A 264 -4.52 -2.52 1.02
CA THR A 264 -5.35 -1.55 1.75
C THR A 264 -6.83 -1.72 1.37
N PRO A 265 -7.75 -1.78 2.36
CA PRO A 265 -9.18 -1.79 2.08
C PRO A 265 -9.59 -0.54 1.28
N SER A 266 -10.44 -0.76 0.27
CA SER A 266 -10.95 0.30 -0.58
C SER A 266 -12.42 0.55 -0.35
N LEU A 267 -12.85 1.77 -0.62
CA LEU A 267 -14.21 2.26 -0.42
C LEU A 267 -14.91 2.53 -1.76
N GLY A 268 -16.21 2.64 -1.74
CA GLY A 268 -17.04 2.82 -2.94
C GLY A 268 -16.93 4.20 -3.57
N HIS A 269 -16.64 5.24 -2.76
CA HIS A 269 -16.39 6.61 -3.22
C HIS A 269 -15.47 7.36 -2.27
N VAL A 270 -14.60 8.21 -2.81
CA VAL A 270 -13.71 9.06 -2.03
C VAL A 270 -13.94 10.52 -2.38
N ILE A 271 -14.10 11.36 -1.38
CA ILE A 271 -14.15 12.82 -1.51
C ILE A 271 -12.89 13.36 -0.86
N LEU A 272 -12.14 14.14 -1.61
CA LEU A 272 -10.92 14.77 -1.14
C LEU A 272 -11.06 16.28 -1.29
N ASP A 273 -10.99 17.03 -0.19
CA ASP A 273 -10.96 18.49 -0.21
C ASP A 273 -9.54 19.02 0.02
N GLU A 274 -9.26 20.22 -0.46
CA GLU A 274 -7.97 20.92 -0.43
C GLU A 274 -6.81 20.03 -0.99
N ALA A 275 -7.06 19.37 -2.12
CA ALA A 275 -6.13 18.43 -2.72
C ALA A 275 -4.76 19.02 -3.06
N GLN A 276 -4.67 20.36 -3.31
CA GLN A 276 -3.43 21.06 -3.63
C GLN A 276 -2.44 21.07 -2.46
N ASP A 277 -2.89 20.85 -1.22
CA ASP A 277 -2.04 20.81 -0.04
C ASP A 277 -1.41 19.44 0.22
N LEU A 278 -1.71 18.45 -0.61
CA LEU A 278 -1.23 17.08 -0.45
C LEU A 278 -0.03 16.77 -1.36
N SER A 279 0.96 16.08 -0.82
CA SER A 279 2.06 15.57 -1.63
C SER A 279 1.58 14.47 -2.59
N PRO A 280 2.32 14.21 -3.69
CA PRO A 280 2.04 13.08 -4.57
C PRO A 280 1.88 11.74 -3.84
N MET A 281 2.69 11.49 -2.79
CA MET A 281 2.56 10.28 -1.97
C MET A 281 1.29 10.26 -1.11
N HIS A 282 0.80 11.42 -0.62
CA HIS A 282 -0.52 11.50 0.03
C HIS A 282 -1.65 11.21 -0.96
N LEU A 283 -1.60 11.83 -2.16
CA LEU A 283 -2.59 11.57 -3.20
C LEU A 283 -2.63 10.10 -3.60
N ARG A 284 -1.48 9.45 -3.62
CA ARG A 284 -1.35 8.01 -3.84
C ARG A 284 -2.00 7.20 -2.71
N ALA A 285 -1.80 7.61 -1.45
CA ALA A 285 -2.44 6.99 -0.29
C ALA A 285 -3.97 7.11 -0.32
N VAL A 286 -4.51 8.26 -0.73
CA VAL A 286 -5.95 8.46 -0.94
C VAL A 286 -6.44 7.61 -2.11
N GLY A 287 -5.73 7.61 -3.24
CA GLY A 287 -6.11 6.89 -4.47
C GLY A 287 -6.24 5.39 -4.29
N ARG A 288 -5.37 4.74 -3.48
CA ARG A 288 -5.45 3.30 -3.22
C ARG A 288 -6.71 2.89 -2.44
N ARG A 289 -7.35 3.84 -1.75
CA ARG A 289 -8.62 3.65 -1.05
C ARG A 289 -9.83 3.83 -1.96
N CYS A 290 -9.60 4.16 -3.23
CA CYS A 290 -10.61 4.32 -4.27
C CYS A 290 -10.42 3.27 -5.38
N SER A 291 -10.82 2.02 -5.15
CA SER A 291 -10.54 0.89 -6.05
C SER A 291 -11.20 0.97 -7.40
N THR A 292 -12.28 1.76 -7.52
CA THR A 292 -13.09 1.85 -8.75
C THR A 292 -12.84 3.15 -9.54
N GLY A 293 -11.91 3.99 -9.09
CA GLY A 293 -11.71 5.33 -9.64
C GLY A 293 -12.87 6.29 -9.35
N SER A 294 -13.77 5.92 -8.45
CA SER A 294 -14.91 6.75 -8.03
C SER A 294 -14.45 7.79 -7.00
N ALA A 295 -14.09 8.98 -7.46
CA ALA A 295 -13.61 10.05 -6.58
C ALA A 295 -14.18 11.42 -6.93
N THR A 296 -14.24 12.30 -5.95
CA THR A 296 -14.49 13.73 -6.09
C THR A 296 -13.32 14.47 -5.46
N VAL A 297 -12.52 15.13 -6.29
CA VAL A 297 -11.32 15.85 -5.86
C VAL A 297 -11.58 17.33 -5.99
N LEU A 298 -11.48 18.05 -4.87
CA LEU A 298 -11.73 19.49 -4.79
C LEU A 298 -10.42 20.18 -4.47
N GLY A 299 -10.10 21.26 -5.16
CA GLY A 299 -8.86 21.97 -4.91
C GLY A 299 -8.79 23.32 -5.63
N ASP A 300 -7.76 24.07 -5.28
CA ASP A 300 -7.38 25.29 -5.94
C ASP A 300 -5.86 25.33 -6.10
N ILE A 301 -5.40 25.00 -7.29
CA ILE A 301 -3.96 24.95 -7.60
C ILE A 301 -3.26 26.28 -7.29
N ALA A 302 -3.96 27.41 -7.42
CA ALA A 302 -3.40 28.73 -7.13
C ALA A 302 -3.20 29.02 -5.61
N GLN A 303 -3.77 28.20 -4.74
CA GLN A 303 -3.69 28.36 -3.29
C GLN A 303 -2.78 27.33 -2.60
N GLY A 304 -2.07 26.52 -3.32
CA GLY A 304 -1.14 25.56 -2.71
C GLY A 304 -0.13 26.28 -1.81
N THR A 305 -0.17 25.98 -0.51
CA THR A 305 0.72 26.60 0.50
C THR A 305 1.83 25.66 0.93
N THR A 306 1.77 24.42 0.49
CA THR A 306 2.72 23.38 0.87
C THR A 306 3.95 23.37 -0.04
N PRO A 307 5.11 22.89 0.45
CA PRO A 307 6.36 22.88 -0.31
C PRO A 307 6.31 22.05 -1.61
N TRP A 308 5.36 21.15 -1.76
CA TRP A 308 5.12 20.33 -2.95
C TRP A 308 4.01 20.85 -3.85
N ALA A 309 3.33 21.92 -3.49
CA ALA A 309 2.41 22.59 -4.38
C ALA A 309 3.22 23.19 -5.55
N THR A 310 3.09 22.58 -6.72
CA THR A 310 3.65 23.15 -7.96
C THR A 310 2.76 24.29 -8.41
N ALA A 311 3.37 25.46 -8.58
CA ALA A 311 2.73 26.62 -9.21
C ALA A 311 2.45 26.35 -10.70
#